data_e9f603bc5229a7df03134ed838ca8415
#
_entry.id   e9f603bc5229a7df03134ed838ca8415
#
_cell.length_a   1.000
_cell.length_b   1.000
_cell.length_c   1.000
_cell.angle_alpha   90.00
_cell.angle_beta   90.00
_cell.angle_gamma   90.00
#
_symmetry.space_group_name_H-M   'P 1'
#
loop_
_entity.id
_entity.type
_entity.pdbx_description
1 polymer ?
#
loop_
_entity_poly.entity_id
_entity_poly.type
_entity_poly.pdbx_seq_one_letter_code
_entity_poly.pdbx_strand_id
1 'polypeptide(L)'
;REDNRDTGTPPLFSDELLARLFSESEEEASIRKCLIRETVTIPIVAGDLELELSDGVFEVRTARIVEGDTSYWLSPSDRYEQDRLFIGWRTETAMPTSFIHDDKSLTLNRLVATDADLVLEVFRTPTAAMVDADDEPEISSAHHRKLYGWVTFKAYSIPDNERQDSPRAAGGLAEFERYFGKRPDANHRRNNNANRPHRVKAW
;
A
#
# COMPACT_ATOMS: atom_id res chain seq x y z
N ARG A 1 -6.05 -18.80 19.37
CA ARG A 1 -5.63 -19.04 20.77
C ARG A 1 -4.73 -20.26 20.91
N GLU A 2 -5.08 -21.40 20.35
CA GLU A 2 -4.29 -22.65 20.41
C GLU A 2 -2.86 -22.42 19.89
N ASP A 3 -2.72 -21.76 18.78
CA ASP A 3 -1.44 -21.46 18.18
C ASP A 3 -0.57 -20.55 19.07
N ASN A 4 -1.19 -19.66 19.86
CA ASN A 4 -0.49 -18.86 20.87
C ASN A 4 -0.32 -19.58 22.20
N ARG A 5 -0.78 -20.83 22.32
CA ARG A 5 -0.83 -21.58 23.57
C ARG A 5 -1.54 -20.84 24.71
N ASP A 6 -2.52 -20.00 24.36
CA ASP A 6 -3.35 -19.24 25.29
C ASP A 6 -4.65 -19.98 25.53
N THR A 7 -4.54 -21.10 26.26
CA THR A 7 -5.68 -21.99 26.59
C THR A 7 -6.13 -21.84 28.02
N GLY A 8 -5.61 -20.88 28.76
CA GLY A 8 -5.94 -20.60 30.17
C GLY A 8 -7.36 -20.08 30.38
N THR A 9 -7.83 -20.11 31.59
CA THR A 9 -9.11 -19.50 32.00
C THR A 9 -8.87 -18.62 33.24
N PRO A 10 -8.91 -17.29 33.16
CA PRO A 10 -9.17 -16.48 31.93
C PRO A 10 -8.03 -16.60 30.92
N PRO A 11 -8.30 -16.33 29.63
CA PRO A 11 -7.26 -16.33 28.60
C PRO A 11 -6.28 -15.20 28.82
N LEU A 12 -5.03 -15.40 28.40
CA LEU A 12 -3.95 -14.41 28.55
C LEU A 12 -4.21 -13.16 27.68
N PHE A 13 -4.79 -13.34 26.50
CA PHE A 13 -5.13 -12.26 25.55
C PHE A 13 -6.64 -12.20 25.31
N SER A 14 -7.23 -10.99 25.35
CA SER A 14 -8.65 -10.81 25.03
C SER A 14 -8.90 -11.01 23.53
N ASP A 15 -10.14 -11.35 23.15
CA ASP A 15 -10.52 -11.51 21.74
C ASP A 15 -10.41 -10.18 20.98
N GLU A 16 -10.78 -9.05 21.58
CA GLU A 16 -10.64 -7.72 21.00
C GLU A 16 -9.17 -7.38 20.71
N LEU A 17 -8.25 -7.71 21.62
CA LEU A 17 -6.83 -7.52 21.38
C LEU A 17 -6.35 -8.35 20.19
N LEU A 18 -6.75 -9.63 20.15
CA LEU A 18 -6.37 -10.52 19.05
C LEU A 18 -6.93 -10.04 17.71
N ALA A 19 -8.21 -9.65 17.65
CA ALA A 19 -8.84 -9.10 16.44
C ALA A 19 -8.07 -7.86 15.92
N ARG A 20 -7.75 -6.93 16.82
CA ARG A 20 -6.93 -5.75 16.46
C ARG A 20 -5.54 -6.14 15.91
N LEU A 21 -4.88 -7.11 16.55
CA LEU A 21 -3.56 -7.58 16.10
C LEU A 21 -3.62 -8.32 14.77
N PHE A 22 -4.73 -9.01 14.46
CA PHE A 22 -4.96 -9.61 13.16
C PHE A 22 -5.18 -8.54 12.07
N SER A 23 -5.96 -7.48 12.36
CA SER A 23 -6.13 -6.33 11.44
C SER A 23 -4.79 -5.67 11.14
N GLU A 24 -3.97 -5.41 12.18
CA GLU A 24 -2.63 -4.85 12.01
C GLU A 24 -1.71 -5.79 11.19
N SER A 25 -1.85 -7.10 11.40
CA SER A 25 -1.10 -8.10 10.65
C SER A 25 -1.46 -8.13 9.17
N GLU A 26 -2.74 -8.01 8.86
CA GLU A 26 -3.23 -7.96 7.48
C GLU A 26 -2.76 -6.69 6.77
N GLU A 27 -2.88 -5.54 7.42
CA GLU A 27 -2.38 -4.27 6.90
C GLU A 27 -0.87 -4.37 6.58
N GLU A 28 -0.08 -4.84 7.54
CA GLU A 28 1.36 -4.99 7.37
C GLU A 28 1.72 -5.98 6.24
N ALA A 29 1.00 -7.11 6.14
CA ALA A 29 1.18 -8.10 5.07
C ALA A 29 0.84 -7.50 3.70
N SER A 30 -0.25 -6.74 3.62
CA SER A 30 -0.70 -6.07 2.39
C SER A 30 0.33 -5.07 1.88
N ILE A 31 0.91 -4.28 2.80
CA ILE A 31 1.95 -3.31 2.50
C ILE A 31 3.25 -3.98 2.02
N ARG A 32 3.64 -5.11 2.65
CA ARG A 32 4.92 -5.79 2.33
C ARG A 32 4.91 -6.50 1.00
N LYS A 33 3.79 -7.11 0.64
CA LYS A 33 3.66 -7.93 -0.59
C LYS A 33 2.72 -7.34 -1.65
N CYS A 34 2.17 -6.15 -1.45
CA CYS A 34 1.21 -5.55 -2.38
C CYS A 34 0.05 -6.51 -2.69
N LEU A 35 -0.59 -7.06 -1.63
CA LEU A 35 -1.55 -8.16 -1.77
C LEU A 35 -2.93 -7.71 -2.26
N ILE A 36 -3.36 -6.52 -1.88
CA ILE A 36 -4.67 -5.98 -2.26
C ILE A 36 -4.47 -5.00 -3.40
N ARG A 37 -5.02 -5.36 -4.55
CA ARG A 37 -4.96 -4.57 -5.77
C ARG A 37 -6.37 -4.14 -6.17
N GLU A 38 -6.51 -2.87 -6.52
CA GLU A 38 -7.78 -2.28 -6.94
C GLU A 38 -7.61 -1.41 -8.16
N THR A 39 -8.67 -1.30 -8.96
CA THR A 39 -8.76 -0.32 -10.05
C THR A 39 -9.68 0.80 -9.59
N VAL A 40 -9.14 2.00 -9.47
CA VAL A 40 -9.86 3.21 -9.06
C VAL A 40 -10.02 4.13 -10.26
N THR A 41 -11.23 4.66 -10.44
CA THR A 41 -11.50 5.68 -11.46
C THR A 41 -11.81 7.01 -10.77
N ILE A 42 -11.06 8.05 -11.09
CA ILE A 42 -11.21 9.41 -10.56
C ILE A 42 -11.60 10.32 -11.72
N PRO A 43 -12.79 10.96 -11.68
CA PRO A 43 -13.13 11.96 -12.68
C PRO A 43 -12.18 13.16 -12.54
N ILE A 44 -11.64 13.62 -13.65
CA ILE A 44 -10.76 14.79 -13.73
C ILE A 44 -11.41 15.87 -14.57
N VAL A 45 -11.29 17.10 -14.14
CA VAL A 45 -11.88 18.27 -14.79
C VAL A 45 -10.79 19.11 -15.46
N ALA A 46 -11.15 19.81 -16.54
CA ALA A 46 -10.24 20.72 -17.20
C ALA A 46 -9.64 21.73 -16.21
N GLY A 47 -8.33 21.81 -16.16
CA GLY A 47 -7.57 22.64 -15.21
C GLY A 47 -7.06 21.90 -13.99
N ASP A 48 -7.44 20.64 -13.76
CA ASP A 48 -6.90 19.84 -12.67
C ASP A 48 -5.42 19.52 -12.88
N LEU A 49 -4.66 19.61 -11.81
CA LEU A 49 -3.26 19.24 -11.75
C LEU A 49 -2.98 18.23 -10.65
N GLU A 50 -3.62 18.38 -9.49
CA GLU A 50 -3.44 17.54 -8.31
C GLU A 50 -4.77 16.92 -7.91
N LEU A 51 -4.74 15.63 -7.63
CA LEU A 51 -5.91 14.80 -7.32
C LEU A 51 -5.66 14.08 -6.00
N GLU A 52 -6.68 14.00 -5.15
CA GLU A 52 -6.61 13.25 -3.90
C GLU A 52 -6.83 11.76 -4.17
N LEU A 53 -6.05 10.93 -3.51
CA LEU A 53 -6.20 9.49 -3.50
C LEU A 53 -7.02 9.04 -2.29
N SER A 54 -7.75 7.95 -2.43
CA SER A 54 -8.48 7.33 -1.32
C SER A 54 -7.52 6.93 -0.19
N ASP A 55 -7.98 7.03 1.05
CA ASP A 55 -7.24 6.54 2.21
C ASP A 55 -6.90 5.05 2.02
N GLY A 56 -5.70 4.69 2.46
CA GLY A 56 -5.20 3.31 2.34
C GLY A 56 -4.45 3.02 1.05
N VAL A 57 -4.57 3.82 -0.02
CA VAL A 57 -3.73 3.68 -1.21
C VAL A 57 -2.30 4.06 -0.86
N PHE A 58 -1.37 3.12 -1.02
CA PHE A 58 0.04 3.37 -0.70
C PHE A 58 0.97 3.28 -1.91
N GLU A 59 0.49 2.74 -3.04
CA GLU A 59 1.27 2.66 -4.28
C GLU A 59 0.37 2.70 -5.51
N VAL A 60 0.71 3.54 -6.49
CA VAL A 60 0.09 3.57 -7.82
C VAL A 60 0.96 2.78 -8.79
N ARG A 61 0.44 1.67 -9.28
CA ARG A 61 1.14 0.79 -10.22
C ARG A 61 1.10 1.30 -11.64
N THR A 62 -0.10 1.62 -12.10
CA THR A 62 -0.33 2.18 -13.45
C THR A 62 -1.36 3.28 -13.39
N ALA A 63 -1.21 4.25 -14.28
CA ALA A 63 -2.15 5.34 -14.46
C ALA A 63 -2.40 5.57 -15.95
N ARG A 64 -3.66 5.84 -16.31
CA ARG A 64 -4.06 6.22 -17.67
C ARG A 64 -5.21 7.21 -17.63
N ILE A 65 -5.21 8.16 -18.55
CA ILE A 65 -6.36 9.04 -18.80
C ILE A 65 -7.20 8.41 -19.89
N VAL A 66 -8.50 8.36 -19.68
CA VAL A 66 -9.50 7.86 -20.64
C VAL A 66 -10.39 9.01 -21.08
N GLU A 67 -10.33 9.35 -22.36
CA GLU A 67 -11.14 10.37 -23.00
C GLU A 67 -11.96 9.71 -24.12
N GLY A 68 -13.24 9.51 -23.91
CA GLY A 68 -14.08 8.72 -24.81
C GLY A 68 -13.54 7.29 -24.98
N ASP A 69 -13.24 6.90 -26.21
CA ASP A 69 -12.71 5.57 -26.54
C ASP A 69 -11.15 5.52 -26.52
N THR A 70 -10.49 6.62 -26.19
CA THR A 70 -9.03 6.72 -26.25
C THR A 70 -8.41 6.64 -24.84
N SER A 71 -7.35 5.87 -24.71
CA SER A 71 -6.61 5.74 -23.46
C SER A 71 -5.17 6.22 -23.62
N TYR A 72 -4.72 7.13 -22.72
CA TYR A 72 -3.37 7.70 -22.69
C TYR A 72 -2.66 7.23 -21.43
N TRP A 73 -1.65 6.39 -21.60
CA TRP A 73 -0.86 5.87 -20.48
C TRP A 73 0.09 6.94 -19.93
N LEU A 74 0.11 7.05 -18.61
CA LEU A 74 1.01 7.96 -17.90
C LEU A 74 2.22 7.21 -17.37
N SER A 75 3.39 7.85 -17.43
CA SER A 75 4.63 7.32 -16.84
C SER A 75 4.83 7.89 -15.43
N PRO A 76 5.28 7.09 -14.46
CA PRO A 76 5.67 7.63 -13.16
C PRO A 76 6.88 8.55 -13.32
N SER A 77 6.91 9.64 -12.54
CA SER A 77 7.97 10.65 -12.54
C SER A 77 8.13 11.22 -11.13
N ASP A 78 9.08 12.10 -10.94
CA ASP A 78 9.28 12.86 -9.71
C ASP A 78 9.33 14.36 -9.96
N ARG A 79 9.13 15.16 -8.91
CA ARG A 79 9.08 16.63 -9.02
C ARG A 79 10.39 17.21 -9.55
N TYR A 80 11.53 16.66 -9.15
CA TYR A 80 12.83 17.13 -9.60
C TYR A 80 13.04 16.87 -11.09
N GLU A 81 12.64 15.68 -11.57
CA GLU A 81 12.70 15.36 -13.00
C GLU A 81 11.82 16.31 -13.81
N GLN A 82 10.59 16.59 -13.37
CA GLN A 82 9.69 17.51 -14.06
C GLN A 82 10.23 18.95 -14.07
N ASP A 83 10.70 19.46 -12.95
CA ASP A 83 11.29 20.80 -12.86
C ASP A 83 12.54 20.96 -13.74
N ARG A 84 13.31 19.87 -13.91
CA ARG A 84 14.48 19.87 -14.81
C ARG A 84 14.10 19.81 -16.28
N LEU A 85 13.04 19.07 -16.63
CA LEU A 85 12.60 18.91 -18.01
C LEU A 85 11.88 20.16 -18.53
N PHE A 86 11.01 20.75 -17.71
CA PHE A 86 10.20 21.89 -18.11
C PHE A 86 9.68 22.67 -16.89
N ILE A 87 10.26 23.84 -16.60
CA ILE A 87 9.92 24.65 -15.41
C ILE A 87 8.44 25.06 -15.38
N GLY A 88 7.82 25.28 -16.54
CA GLY A 88 6.42 25.72 -16.68
C GLY A 88 5.36 24.61 -16.60
N TRP A 89 5.71 23.38 -16.28
CA TRP A 89 4.80 22.24 -16.35
C TRP A 89 3.53 22.39 -15.48
N ARG A 90 3.62 23.15 -14.37
CA ARG A 90 2.46 23.37 -13.46
C ARG A 90 1.39 24.29 -14.05
N THR A 91 1.69 25.02 -15.10
CA THR A 91 0.78 26.01 -15.73
C THR A 91 0.47 25.69 -17.19
N GLU A 92 1.16 24.70 -17.77
CA GLU A 92 0.91 24.28 -19.15
C GLU A 92 -0.35 23.44 -19.23
N THR A 93 -1.28 23.81 -20.09
CA THR A 93 -2.50 23.04 -20.37
C THR A 93 -2.28 22.17 -21.58
N ALA A 94 -2.23 20.87 -21.39
CA ALA A 94 -2.12 19.87 -22.46
C ALA A 94 -2.47 18.49 -21.91
N MET A 95 -2.48 17.44 -22.76
CA MET A 95 -2.61 16.06 -22.30
C MET A 95 -1.43 15.66 -21.43
N PRO A 96 -1.66 15.28 -20.17
CA PRO A 96 -0.60 14.77 -19.29
C PRO A 96 0.06 13.51 -19.85
N THR A 97 1.36 13.36 -19.61
CA THR A 97 2.15 12.21 -20.04
C THR A 97 2.81 11.46 -18.87
N SER A 98 2.85 12.11 -17.71
CA SER A 98 3.41 11.52 -16.51
C SER A 98 2.68 11.99 -15.25
N PHE A 99 2.87 11.23 -14.18
CA PHE A 99 2.30 11.52 -12.87
C PHE A 99 3.36 11.40 -11.78
N ILE A 100 3.15 12.15 -10.69
CA ILE A 100 3.94 12.11 -9.48
C ILE A 100 3.01 11.60 -8.38
N HIS A 101 3.38 10.53 -7.71
CA HIS A 101 2.64 9.98 -6.58
C HIS A 101 3.29 10.45 -5.29
N ASP A 102 2.55 11.21 -4.50
CA ASP A 102 2.84 11.54 -3.11
C ASP A 102 1.96 10.68 -2.19
N ASP A 103 2.09 10.81 -0.87
CA ASP A 103 1.43 9.93 0.11
C ASP A 103 -0.11 9.83 -0.09
N LYS A 104 -0.77 10.96 -0.28
CA LYS A 104 -2.23 11.07 -0.42
C LYS A 104 -2.68 11.75 -1.70
N SER A 105 -1.76 12.10 -2.58
CA SER A 105 -2.10 12.80 -3.81
C SER A 105 -1.34 12.28 -5.02
N LEU A 106 -1.94 12.51 -6.17
CA LEU A 106 -1.34 12.26 -7.46
C LEU A 106 -1.31 13.59 -8.23
N THR A 107 -0.12 14.04 -8.60
CA THR A 107 0.08 15.26 -9.39
C THR A 107 0.35 14.88 -10.84
N LEU A 108 -0.39 15.45 -11.77
CA LEU A 108 -0.14 15.32 -13.21
C LEU A 108 0.97 16.29 -13.62
N ASN A 109 1.69 15.98 -14.69
CA ASN A 109 2.76 16.87 -15.17
C ASN A 109 2.28 18.04 -16.05
N ARG A 110 0.96 18.20 -16.21
CA ARG A 110 0.31 19.30 -16.94
C ARG A 110 -1.12 19.45 -16.45
N LEU A 111 -1.66 20.66 -16.60
CA LEU A 111 -3.10 20.90 -16.41
C LEU A 111 -3.88 20.14 -17.48
N VAL A 112 -4.90 19.43 -17.05
CA VAL A 112 -5.80 18.69 -17.96
C VAL A 112 -6.52 19.69 -18.88
N ALA A 113 -6.56 19.40 -20.17
CA ALA A 113 -7.19 20.29 -21.16
C ALA A 113 -8.71 20.10 -21.25
N THR A 114 -9.20 18.88 -21.03
CA THR A 114 -10.59 18.46 -21.18
C THR A 114 -10.99 17.54 -20.06
N ASP A 115 -12.28 17.50 -19.71
CA ASP A 115 -12.81 16.55 -18.74
C ASP A 115 -12.61 15.11 -19.23
N ALA A 116 -12.15 14.25 -18.35
CA ALA A 116 -11.81 12.87 -18.65
C ALA A 116 -11.85 12.00 -17.37
N ASP A 117 -11.58 10.72 -17.50
CA ASP A 117 -11.44 9.79 -16.37
C ASP A 117 -9.98 9.39 -16.19
N LEU A 118 -9.44 9.55 -14.97
CA LEU A 118 -8.17 8.98 -14.59
C LEU A 118 -8.39 7.59 -13.99
N VAL A 119 -7.92 6.57 -14.68
CA VAL A 119 -8.01 5.17 -14.25
C VAL A 119 -6.67 4.74 -13.69
N LEU A 120 -6.67 4.38 -12.42
CA LEU A 120 -5.50 3.97 -11.65
C LEU A 120 -5.59 2.50 -11.29
N GLU A 121 -4.50 1.78 -11.41
CA GLU A 121 -4.31 0.49 -10.75
C GLU A 121 -3.44 0.72 -9.53
N VAL A 122 -3.99 0.46 -8.35
CA VAL A 122 -3.37 0.80 -7.07
C VAL A 122 -3.19 -0.42 -6.18
N PHE A 123 -2.21 -0.32 -5.26
CA PHE A 123 -2.14 -1.19 -4.10
C PHE A 123 -2.59 -0.42 -2.87
N ARG A 124 -3.43 -1.08 -2.06
CA ARG A 124 -3.99 -0.48 -0.86
C ARG A 124 -3.96 -1.40 0.35
N THR A 125 -4.19 -0.83 1.51
CA THR A 125 -4.47 -1.55 2.76
C THR A 125 -5.92 -2.04 2.78
N PRO A 126 -6.28 -2.98 3.69
CA PRO A 126 -7.67 -3.39 3.90
C PRO A 126 -8.58 -2.21 4.19
N THR A 127 -9.82 -2.29 3.71
CA THR A 127 -10.81 -1.21 3.92
C THR A 127 -11.51 -1.28 5.27
N ALA A 128 -11.58 -2.44 5.87
CA ALA A 128 -12.21 -2.68 7.16
C ALA A 128 -11.27 -3.36 8.13
N ALA A 129 -11.32 -2.97 9.39
CA ALA A 129 -10.65 -3.69 10.46
C ALA A 129 -11.49 -4.89 10.89
N MET A 130 -10.83 -5.99 11.24
CA MET A 130 -11.49 -7.13 11.89
C MET A 130 -11.84 -6.76 13.33
N VAL A 131 -13.11 -6.91 13.69
CA VAL A 131 -13.65 -6.59 15.02
C VAL A 131 -14.17 -7.83 15.70
N ASP A 132 -14.86 -8.68 14.95
CA ASP A 132 -15.49 -9.88 15.43
C ASP A 132 -14.70 -11.16 15.08
N ALA A 133 -14.99 -12.25 15.79
CA ALA A 133 -14.33 -13.53 15.57
C ALA A 133 -14.67 -14.18 14.21
N ASP A 134 -15.77 -13.76 13.60
CA ASP A 134 -16.26 -14.27 12.32
C ASP A 134 -15.77 -13.41 11.13
N ASP A 135 -15.08 -12.29 11.40
CA ASP A 135 -14.51 -11.46 10.35
C ASP A 135 -13.36 -12.19 9.65
N GLU A 136 -13.36 -12.13 8.34
CA GLU A 136 -12.30 -12.71 7.52
C GLU A 136 -11.40 -11.61 6.90
N PRO A 137 -10.06 -11.85 6.82
CA PRO A 137 -9.17 -10.94 6.12
C PRO A 137 -9.55 -10.78 4.65
N GLU A 138 -9.41 -9.56 4.11
CA GLU A 138 -9.67 -9.25 2.70
C GLU A 138 -8.64 -9.90 1.75
N ILE A 139 -7.42 -10.16 2.23
CA ILE A 139 -6.40 -10.84 1.45
C ILE A 139 -6.80 -12.30 1.19
N SER A 140 -6.20 -12.91 0.16
CA SER A 140 -6.46 -14.32 -0.18
C SER A 140 -6.27 -15.26 1.01
N SER A 141 -7.19 -16.21 1.18
CA SER A 141 -7.19 -17.25 2.23
C SER A 141 -5.87 -18.04 2.30
N ALA A 142 -5.13 -18.14 1.21
CA ALA A 142 -3.80 -18.75 1.18
C ALA A 142 -2.78 -18.06 2.12
N HIS A 143 -3.04 -16.81 2.51
CA HIS A 143 -2.18 -16.01 3.38
C HIS A 143 -2.65 -15.95 4.83
N HIS A 144 -3.93 -16.23 5.12
CA HIS A 144 -4.55 -16.06 6.45
C HIS A 144 -3.72 -16.70 7.57
N ARG A 145 -3.33 -17.96 7.39
CA ARG A 145 -2.54 -18.67 8.39
C ARG A 145 -1.17 -18.04 8.66
N LYS A 146 -0.65 -17.23 7.74
CA LYS A 146 0.66 -16.60 7.88
C LYS A 146 0.62 -15.27 8.63
N LEU A 147 -0.57 -14.69 8.79
CA LEU A 147 -0.79 -13.50 9.61
C LEU A 147 -0.46 -13.75 11.09
N TYR A 148 -0.65 -14.97 11.54
CA TYR A 148 -0.38 -15.42 12.88
C TYR A 148 1.03 -15.05 13.40
N GLY A 149 2.05 -15.07 12.55
CA GLY A 149 3.41 -14.69 12.94
C GLY A 149 3.51 -13.27 13.50
N TRP A 150 2.82 -12.30 12.89
CA TRP A 150 2.75 -10.92 13.39
C TRP A 150 1.97 -10.81 14.69
N VAL A 151 0.84 -11.51 14.78
CA VAL A 151 0.03 -11.54 16.01
C VAL A 151 0.85 -12.07 17.17
N THR A 152 1.59 -13.17 16.97
CA THR A 152 2.51 -13.71 17.99
C THR A 152 3.58 -12.71 18.38
N PHE A 153 4.22 -12.07 17.40
CA PHE A 153 5.22 -11.03 17.66
C PHE A 153 4.65 -9.93 18.55
N LYS A 154 3.52 -9.35 18.19
CA LYS A 154 2.93 -8.22 18.91
C LYS A 154 2.39 -8.62 20.29
N ALA A 155 1.68 -9.74 20.38
CA ALA A 155 1.10 -10.22 21.63
C ALA A 155 2.16 -10.47 22.71
N TYR A 156 3.26 -11.13 22.36
CA TYR A 156 4.34 -11.44 23.29
C TYR A 156 5.38 -10.31 23.45
N SER A 157 5.24 -9.21 22.69
CA SER A 157 6.04 -7.99 22.89
C SER A 157 5.40 -7.01 23.89
N ILE A 158 4.19 -7.27 24.38
CA ILE A 158 3.54 -6.41 25.37
C ILE A 158 4.33 -6.48 26.69
N PRO A 159 4.79 -5.33 27.23
CA PRO A 159 5.56 -5.30 28.46
C PRO A 159 4.64 -5.60 29.66
N ASP A 160 4.60 -6.87 30.04
CA ASP A 160 3.83 -7.37 31.16
C ASP A 160 4.54 -8.65 31.69
N ASN A 161 4.66 -8.80 33.00
CA ASN A 161 5.37 -9.92 33.59
C ASN A 161 4.79 -11.31 33.24
N GLU A 162 3.51 -11.38 32.90
CA GLU A 162 2.83 -12.63 32.55
C GLU A 162 2.80 -12.89 31.05
N ARG A 163 2.88 -11.83 30.21
CA ARG A 163 2.70 -11.90 28.77
C ARG A 163 3.99 -11.82 27.98
N GLN A 164 4.99 -11.15 28.53
CA GLN A 164 6.22 -10.90 27.80
C GLN A 164 7.06 -12.16 27.61
N ASP A 165 7.25 -12.57 26.34
CA ASP A 165 8.14 -13.66 25.93
C ASP A 165 8.94 -13.20 24.70
N SER A 166 10.09 -12.59 24.95
CA SER A 166 10.95 -12.02 23.88
C SER A 166 11.42 -13.07 22.87
N PRO A 167 11.85 -14.29 23.25
CA PRO A 167 12.20 -15.34 22.28
C PRO A 167 11.01 -15.70 21.35
N ARG A 168 9.82 -15.81 21.91
CA ARG A 168 8.63 -16.16 21.17
C ARG A 168 8.17 -15.04 20.24
N ALA A 169 8.23 -13.79 20.72
CA ALA A 169 7.98 -12.61 19.90
C ALA A 169 8.94 -12.55 18.71
N ALA A 170 10.24 -12.73 18.94
CA ALA A 170 11.25 -12.75 17.89
C ALA A 170 11.02 -13.88 16.86
N GLY A 171 10.62 -15.06 17.32
CA GLY A 171 10.25 -16.21 16.46
C GLY A 171 9.06 -15.89 15.57
N GLY A 172 8.01 -15.26 16.13
CA GLY A 172 6.83 -14.83 15.39
C GLY A 172 7.19 -13.81 14.28
N LEU A 173 7.97 -12.79 14.62
CA LEU A 173 8.44 -11.81 13.65
C LEU A 173 9.27 -12.46 12.54
N ALA A 174 10.19 -13.34 12.88
CA ALA A 174 11.04 -14.03 11.91
C ALA A 174 10.21 -14.90 10.93
N GLU A 175 9.16 -15.58 11.42
CA GLU A 175 8.26 -16.36 10.57
C GLU A 175 7.45 -15.45 9.64
N PHE A 176 6.92 -14.34 10.14
CA PHE A 176 6.19 -13.36 9.34
C PHE A 176 7.09 -12.75 8.26
N GLU A 177 8.29 -12.30 8.61
CA GLU A 177 9.25 -11.74 7.65
C GLU A 177 9.74 -12.75 6.62
N ARG A 178 9.90 -14.01 7.00
CA ARG A 178 10.26 -15.06 6.05
C ARG A 178 9.21 -15.25 4.95
N TYR A 179 7.93 -15.05 5.28
CA TYR A 179 6.83 -15.25 4.34
C TYR A 179 6.46 -13.97 3.59
N PHE A 180 6.26 -12.85 4.31
CA PHE A 180 5.84 -11.57 3.73
C PHE A 180 6.99 -10.65 3.33
N GLY A 181 8.20 -10.94 3.76
CA GLY A 181 9.36 -10.07 3.55
C GLY A 181 9.49 -9.02 4.64
N LYS A 182 10.58 -8.27 4.59
CA LYS A 182 10.77 -7.09 5.45
C LYS A 182 9.97 -5.91 4.89
N ARG A 183 9.56 -5.01 5.78
CA ARG A 183 8.88 -3.79 5.35
C ARG A 183 9.80 -2.98 4.44
N PRO A 184 9.36 -2.64 3.21
CA PRO A 184 10.15 -1.81 2.32
C PRO A 184 10.41 -0.45 2.96
N ASP A 185 11.66 0.02 2.91
CA ASP A 185 11.99 1.38 3.32
C ASP A 185 11.32 2.40 2.39
N ALA A 186 10.92 3.55 2.93
CA ALA A 186 10.29 4.63 2.17
C ALA A 186 11.15 5.07 0.96
N ASN A 187 12.49 5.04 1.10
CA ASN A 187 13.41 5.32 0.01
C ASN A 187 13.39 4.24 -1.08
N HIS A 188 13.20 2.96 -0.71
CA HIS A 188 13.06 1.88 -1.69
C HIS A 188 11.77 2.01 -2.51
N ARG A 189 10.67 2.46 -1.91
CA ARG A 189 9.42 2.69 -2.64
C ARG A 189 9.57 3.84 -3.64
N ARG A 190 10.15 4.96 -3.22
CA ARG A 190 10.43 6.09 -4.13
C ARG A 190 11.33 5.69 -5.28
N ASN A 191 12.37 4.90 -5.02
CA ASN A 191 13.30 4.44 -6.04
C ASN A 191 12.72 3.35 -6.96
N ASN A 192 11.80 2.49 -6.46
CA ASN A 192 11.15 1.47 -7.30
C ASN A 192 10.10 2.08 -8.24
N ASN A 193 9.42 3.15 -7.83
CA ASN A 193 8.59 3.93 -8.75
C ASN A 193 9.43 4.63 -9.84
N ALA A 194 10.71 4.92 -9.55
CA ALA A 194 11.71 5.38 -10.51
C ALA A 194 12.42 4.24 -11.24
N ASN A 195 12.10 2.97 -10.97
CA ASN A 195 12.75 1.81 -11.58
C ASN A 195 12.26 1.59 -13.02
N ARG A 196 12.58 2.55 -13.86
CA ARG A 196 12.54 2.40 -15.31
C ARG A 196 13.56 1.33 -15.67
N PRO A 197 13.21 0.35 -16.53
CA PRO A 197 14.24 -0.49 -17.11
C PRO A 197 15.27 0.44 -17.76
N HIS A 198 16.49 0.38 -17.28
CA HIS A 198 17.60 1.11 -17.89
C HIS A 198 17.67 0.67 -19.36
N ARG A 199 17.13 1.51 -20.26
CA ARG A 199 17.39 1.33 -21.68
C ARG A 199 18.88 1.63 -21.88
N VAL A 200 19.67 0.61 -21.85
CA VAL A 200 21.05 0.69 -22.37
C VAL A 200 20.90 1.09 -23.84
N LYS A 201 21.23 2.35 -24.16
CA LYS A 201 21.44 2.73 -25.55
C LYS A 201 22.65 1.91 -26.01
N ALA A 202 22.39 0.85 -26.77
CA ALA A 202 23.43 0.25 -27.56
C ALA A 202 23.92 1.34 -28.55
N TRP A 203 25.20 1.63 -28.51
CA TRP A 203 25.91 2.51 -29.45
C TRP A 203 26.08 1.77 -30.77
#